data_c88316e82ca83181ddef9a08c6e5b507
#
_entry.id   c88316e82ca83181ddef9a08c6e5b507
#
_cell.length_a   1.000
_cell.length_b   1.000
_cell.length_c   1.000
_cell.angle_alpha   90.00
_cell.angle_beta   90.00
_cell.angle_gamma   90.00
#
_symmetry.space_group_name_H-M   'P 1'
#
loop_
_entity.id
_entity.type
_entity.pdbx_description
1 polymer ?
#
loop_
_entity_poly.entity_id
_entity_poly.type
_entity_poly.pdbx_seq_one_letter_code
_entity_poly.pdbx_strand_id
1 'polypeptide(L)'
;MIHSDWHIHTDASYDAKLPLETLIKASREQGLRGFGIADHLNYNDDKFWSDIRKSAENFHRLKKTCPEMRLGVELTPVAKPHYDYIARTGSREGYVPPVQSEPYGIELAGTKEELMALGIQYAVGASHWRVDVPDMNLKDSDEAQIREWHRQQMYLACDDRVTILGHPWACNNTWFEDFSIVPASMHDELAAALLENGKYVECNVGMFVDRDTDTGIFRHQYAEFLRFLFEKGIPITYGSDCHGKPDPIYPDKRMNAWKYLEEVGFRDGDFSELSQDKLWQ
;
A
#
# COMPACT_ATOMS: atom_id res chain seq x y z
N MET A 1 -10.99 12.56 13.69
CA MET A 1 -11.10 11.07 13.76
C MET A 1 -11.11 10.51 12.34
N ILE A 2 -10.53 9.35 12.11
CA ILE A 2 -10.43 8.71 10.79
C ILE A 2 -11.77 8.07 10.44
N HIS A 3 -12.34 8.40 9.28
CA HIS A 3 -13.69 7.99 8.88
C HIS A 3 -13.75 7.16 7.58
N SER A 4 -12.61 6.86 6.98
CA SER A 4 -12.51 6.01 5.78
C SER A 4 -11.34 5.06 5.89
N ASP A 5 -11.33 4.01 5.07
CA ASP A 5 -10.26 3.03 4.99
C ASP A 5 -10.13 2.55 3.54
N TRP A 6 -9.02 2.87 2.89
CA TRP A 6 -8.83 2.61 1.47
C TRP A 6 -7.89 1.44 1.16
N HIS A 7 -7.50 0.67 2.20
CA HIS A 7 -6.62 -0.47 2.05
C HIS A 7 -7.07 -1.63 2.95
N ILE A 8 -7.93 -2.49 2.41
CA ILE A 8 -8.51 -3.64 3.10
C ILE A 8 -8.42 -4.85 2.18
N HIS A 9 -7.95 -6.00 2.69
CA HIS A 9 -7.90 -7.26 1.96
C HIS A 9 -9.09 -8.15 2.28
N THR A 10 -9.55 -8.90 1.27
CA THR A 10 -10.64 -9.88 1.40
C THR A 10 -10.11 -11.32 1.34
N ASP A 11 -10.99 -12.30 1.53
CA ASP A 11 -10.67 -13.72 1.32
C ASP A 11 -10.42 -14.08 -0.16
N ALA A 12 -10.43 -13.12 -1.06
CA ALA A 12 -9.93 -13.28 -2.42
C ALA A 12 -8.40 -13.17 -2.46
N SER A 13 -7.78 -12.39 -1.56
CA SER A 13 -6.32 -12.31 -1.43
C SER A 13 -5.75 -13.59 -0.81
N TYR A 14 -4.56 -13.99 -1.26
CA TYR A 14 -3.91 -15.26 -0.85
C TYR A 14 -3.59 -15.35 0.65
N ASP A 15 -3.49 -14.24 1.33
CA ASP A 15 -3.06 -14.08 2.72
C ASP A 15 -4.12 -13.51 3.65
N ALA A 16 -5.27 -13.10 3.12
CA ALA A 16 -6.39 -12.63 3.92
C ALA A 16 -7.50 -13.68 4.08
N LYS A 17 -8.39 -13.50 5.05
CA LYS A 17 -9.33 -14.57 5.47
C LYS A 17 -10.77 -14.14 5.64
N LEU A 18 -11.06 -12.83 5.59
CA LEU A 18 -12.42 -12.35 5.84
C LEU A 18 -13.21 -12.20 4.56
N PRO A 19 -14.40 -12.83 4.48
CA PRO A 19 -15.34 -12.56 3.40
C PRO A 19 -15.73 -11.09 3.36
N LEU A 20 -15.96 -10.57 2.15
CA LEU A 20 -16.33 -9.17 1.92
C LEU A 20 -17.58 -8.74 2.72
N GLU A 21 -18.56 -9.63 2.91
CA GLU A 21 -19.74 -9.38 3.73
C GLU A 21 -19.40 -9.04 5.17
N THR A 22 -18.39 -9.72 5.75
CA THR A 22 -17.91 -9.45 7.12
C THR A 22 -17.25 -8.07 7.19
N LEU A 23 -16.47 -7.69 6.19
CA LEU A 23 -15.82 -6.38 6.10
C LEU A 23 -16.84 -5.25 5.95
N ILE A 24 -17.87 -5.43 5.11
CA ILE A 24 -18.99 -4.48 4.97
C ILE A 24 -19.70 -4.27 6.32
N LYS A 25 -19.98 -5.35 7.05
CA LYS A 25 -20.61 -5.25 8.38
C LYS A 25 -19.71 -4.47 9.34
N ALA A 26 -18.43 -4.81 9.43
CA ALA A 26 -17.47 -4.15 10.31
C ALA A 26 -17.29 -2.66 9.97
N SER A 27 -17.22 -2.31 8.69
CA SER A 27 -17.13 -0.92 8.23
C SER A 27 -18.29 -0.08 8.71
N ARG A 28 -19.51 -0.62 8.63
CA ARG A 28 -20.73 0.06 9.11
C ARG A 28 -20.78 0.18 10.62
N GLU A 29 -20.42 -0.89 11.34
CA GLU A 29 -20.35 -0.88 12.81
C GLU A 29 -19.34 0.14 13.34
N GLN A 30 -18.27 0.38 12.59
CA GLN A 30 -17.27 1.38 12.91
C GLN A 30 -17.58 2.79 12.35
N GLY A 31 -18.69 2.96 11.65
CA GLY A 31 -19.14 4.24 11.11
C GLY A 31 -18.25 4.79 10.00
N LEU A 32 -17.61 3.94 9.20
CA LEU A 32 -16.84 4.40 8.04
C LEU A 32 -17.78 4.98 6.97
N ARG A 33 -17.40 6.15 6.43
CA ARG A 33 -18.14 6.85 5.37
C ARG A 33 -17.79 6.33 3.98
N GLY A 34 -16.58 5.77 3.85
CA GLY A 34 -16.07 5.14 2.64
C GLY A 34 -15.01 4.10 2.98
N PHE A 35 -14.95 3.05 2.19
CA PHE A 35 -13.86 2.09 2.29
C PHE A 35 -13.60 1.43 0.94
N GLY A 36 -12.39 0.93 0.79
CA GLY A 36 -11.92 0.27 -0.41
C GLY A 36 -11.30 -1.09 -0.13
N ILE A 37 -11.64 -2.07 -0.95
CA ILE A 37 -10.92 -3.33 -0.98
C ILE A 37 -9.78 -3.21 -1.97
N ALA A 38 -8.60 -3.70 -1.59
CA ALA A 38 -7.37 -3.58 -2.37
C ALA A 38 -6.57 -4.89 -2.30
N ASP A 39 -7.16 -5.98 -2.79
CA ASP A 39 -6.51 -7.29 -2.80
C ASP A 39 -5.23 -7.29 -3.65
N HIS A 40 -4.27 -8.13 -3.31
CA HIS A 40 -2.94 -8.16 -3.92
C HIS A 40 -2.93 -8.61 -5.38
N LEU A 41 -2.26 -7.82 -6.23
CA LEU A 41 -1.78 -8.24 -7.55
C LEU A 41 -0.25 -8.09 -7.60
N ASN A 42 0.45 -8.99 -6.88
CA ASN A 42 1.90 -8.92 -6.73
C ASN A 42 2.66 -9.38 -7.98
N TYR A 43 2.09 -10.29 -8.75
CA TYR A 43 2.71 -10.82 -9.96
C TYR A 43 1.71 -10.92 -11.10
N ASN A 44 2.22 -10.81 -12.32
CA ASN A 44 1.42 -10.92 -13.54
C ASN A 44 1.23 -12.40 -13.95
N ASP A 45 0.82 -13.24 -13.01
CA ASP A 45 0.56 -14.68 -13.23
C ASP A 45 -0.92 -15.04 -13.07
N ASP A 46 -1.32 -16.21 -13.58
CA ASP A 46 -2.71 -16.66 -13.59
C ASP A 46 -3.31 -16.74 -12.18
N LYS A 47 -2.49 -17.06 -11.15
CA LYS A 47 -2.97 -17.17 -9.78
C LYS A 47 -3.45 -15.82 -9.25
N PHE A 48 -2.60 -14.78 -9.31
CA PHE A 48 -2.96 -13.45 -8.83
C PHE A 48 -4.10 -12.85 -9.64
N TRP A 49 -4.12 -13.05 -10.95
CA TRP A 49 -5.25 -12.63 -11.78
C TRP A 49 -6.55 -13.35 -11.44
N SER A 50 -6.49 -14.63 -11.05
CA SER A 50 -7.67 -15.36 -10.55
C SER A 50 -8.19 -14.75 -9.25
N ASP A 51 -7.30 -14.41 -8.33
CA ASP A 51 -7.63 -13.80 -7.04
C ASP A 51 -8.30 -12.43 -7.26
N ILE A 52 -7.75 -11.57 -8.13
CA ILE A 52 -8.31 -10.26 -8.48
C ILE A 52 -9.68 -10.37 -9.18
N ARG A 53 -9.88 -11.34 -10.08
CA ARG A 53 -11.21 -11.58 -10.68
C ARG A 53 -12.23 -11.98 -9.63
N LYS A 54 -11.87 -12.84 -8.67
CA LYS A 54 -12.72 -13.21 -7.53
C LYS A 54 -13.09 -11.99 -6.68
N SER A 55 -12.12 -11.12 -6.39
CA SER A 55 -12.35 -9.86 -5.69
C SER A 55 -13.35 -8.98 -6.42
N ALA A 56 -13.18 -8.78 -7.73
CA ALA A 56 -14.09 -8.01 -8.58
C ALA A 56 -15.51 -8.61 -8.63
N GLU A 57 -15.64 -9.92 -8.77
CA GLU A 57 -16.93 -10.63 -8.76
C GLU A 57 -17.67 -10.40 -7.44
N ASN A 58 -16.98 -10.56 -6.29
CA ASN A 58 -17.53 -10.30 -4.96
C ASN A 58 -17.98 -8.85 -4.80
N PHE A 59 -17.14 -7.90 -5.25
CA PHE A 59 -17.47 -6.49 -5.25
C PHE A 59 -18.75 -6.20 -6.06
N HIS A 60 -18.83 -6.63 -7.31
CA HIS A 60 -19.97 -6.37 -8.19
C HIS A 60 -21.27 -6.99 -7.65
N ARG A 61 -21.19 -8.15 -7.02
CA ARG A 61 -22.32 -8.82 -6.37
C ARG A 61 -22.88 -7.97 -5.21
N LEU A 62 -22.03 -7.31 -4.43
CA LEU A 62 -22.41 -6.62 -3.21
C LEU A 62 -22.52 -5.09 -3.34
N LYS A 63 -21.97 -4.49 -4.41
CA LYS A 63 -21.91 -3.03 -4.61
C LYS A 63 -23.24 -2.32 -4.44
N LYS A 64 -24.34 -2.92 -4.92
CA LYS A 64 -25.69 -2.31 -4.81
C LYS A 64 -26.15 -2.16 -3.36
N THR A 65 -25.67 -3.03 -2.47
CA THR A 65 -26.01 -2.98 -1.04
C THR A 65 -25.05 -2.14 -0.21
N CYS A 66 -23.91 -1.74 -0.81
CA CYS A 66 -22.86 -0.97 -0.16
C CYS A 66 -22.29 0.10 -1.11
N PRO A 67 -23.01 1.19 -1.37
CA PRO A 67 -22.59 2.23 -2.33
C PRO A 67 -21.34 3.00 -1.87
N GLU A 68 -21.02 2.99 -0.59
CA GLU A 68 -19.81 3.58 0.00
C GLU A 68 -18.52 2.82 -0.33
N MET A 69 -18.62 1.53 -0.72
CA MET A 69 -17.47 0.67 -1.05
C MET A 69 -16.85 1.02 -2.41
N ARG A 70 -15.54 0.90 -2.52
CA ARG A 70 -14.78 1.00 -3.78
C ARG A 70 -13.97 -0.25 -4.02
N LEU A 71 -13.74 -0.55 -5.31
CA LEU A 71 -12.85 -1.62 -5.74
C LEU A 71 -11.49 -1.02 -6.12
N GLY A 72 -10.48 -1.36 -5.37
CA GLY A 72 -9.08 -1.09 -5.64
C GLY A 72 -8.30 -2.37 -5.88
N VAL A 73 -7.01 -2.22 -6.03
CA VAL A 73 -6.01 -3.29 -6.11
C VAL A 73 -4.74 -2.82 -5.44
N GLU A 74 -4.01 -3.71 -4.79
CA GLU A 74 -2.67 -3.42 -4.32
C GLU A 74 -1.64 -3.98 -5.31
N LEU A 75 -0.83 -3.08 -5.87
CA LEU A 75 0.22 -3.38 -6.85
C LEU A 75 1.60 -3.34 -6.18
N THR A 76 2.37 -4.39 -6.39
CA THR A 76 3.72 -4.52 -5.80
C THR A 76 4.80 -4.43 -6.88
N PRO A 77 5.84 -3.61 -6.68
CA PRO A 77 7.01 -3.59 -7.53
C PRO A 77 7.69 -4.96 -7.62
N VAL A 78 7.96 -5.40 -8.83
CA VAL A 78 8.75 -6.62 -9.10
C VAL A 78 9.94 -6.31 -10.01
N ALA A 79 10.98 -7.12 -9.90
CA ALA A 79 12.12 -7.01 -10.80
C ALA A 79 11.68 -7.28 -12.25
N LYS A 80 12.05 -6.39 -13.17
CA LYS A 80 11.69 -6.54 -14.59
C LYS A 80 12.08 -7.89 -15.19
N PRO A 81 13.25 -8.48 -14.92
CA PRO A 81 13.58 -9.82 -15.41
C PRO A 81 12.60 -10.90 -14.91
N HIS A 82 12.07 -10.77 -13.68
CA HIS A 82 11.04 -11.67 -13.15
C HIS A 82 9.70 -11.46 -13.87
N TYR A 83 9.30 -10.20 -14.06
CA TYR A 83 8.10 -9.86 -14.82
C TYR A 83 8.15 -10.44 -16.24
N ASP A 84 9.28 -10.23 -16.97
CA ASP A 84 9.46 -10.73 -18.34
C ASP A 84 9.48 -12.28 -18.39
N TYR A 85 10.01 -12.93 -17.34
CA TYR A 85 9.98 -14.39 -17.22
C TYR A 85 8.53 -14.90 -17.11
N ILE A 86 7.71 -14.31 -16.23
CA ILE A 86 6.31 -14.68 -16.06
C ILE A 86 5.52 -14.41 -17.36
N ALA A 87 5.71 -13.28 -18.00
CA ALA A 87 5.05 -12.95 -19.27
C ALA A 87 5.31 -13.98 -20.36
N ARG A 88 6.50 -14.62 -20.33
CA ARG A 88 6.89 -15.65 -21.29
C ARG A 88 6.41 -17.05 -20.92
N THR A 89 6.36 -17.39 -19.64
CA THR A 89 6.12 -18.77 -19.16
C THR A 89 4.72 -18.98 -18.57
N GLY A 90 4.00 -17.91 -18.23
CA GLY A 90 2.74 -17.95 -17.51
C GLY A 90 2.88 -18.27 -16.02
N SER A 91 4.11 -18.45 -15.51
CA SER A 91 4.36 -18.85 -14.13
C SER A 91 5.63 -18.22 -13.59
N ARG A 92 5.68 -17.98 -12.28
CA ARG A 92 6.91 -17.58 -11.56
C ARG A 92 7.77 -18.76 -11.11
N GLU A 93 7.29 -19.98 -11.26
CA GLU A 93 8.05 -21.18 -10.90
C GLU A 93 9.29 -21.35 -11.81
N GLY A 94 10.41 -21.67 -11.17
CA GLY A 94 11.68 -21.89 -11.88
C GLY A 94 12.40 -20.60 -12.31
N TYR A 95 11.92 -19.43 -11.90
CA TYR A 95 12.65 -18.19 -12.13
C TYR A 95 14.01 -18.22 -11.43
N VAL A 96 15.06 -17.89 -12.17
CA VAL A 96 16.41 -17.68 -11.63
C VAL A 96 16.84 -16.27 -12.00
N PRO A 97 17.11 -15.40 -11.02
CA PRO A 97 17.53 -14.03 -11.28
C PRO A 97 18.85 -14.00 -12.08
N PRO A 98 18.94 -13.19 -13.15
CA PRO A 98 20.21 -13.00 -13.84
C PRO A 98 21.21 -12.26 -12.95
N VAL A 99 22.48 -12.62 -13.00
CA VAL A 99 23.55 -11.89 -12.29
C VAL A 99 23.89 -10.62 -13.06
N GLN A 100 23.81 -9.46 -12.42
CA GLN A 100 24.20 -8.17 -13.00
C GLN A 100 24.73 -7.22 -11.93
N SER A 101 25.46 -6.19 -12.36
CA SER A 101 26.05 -5.18 -11.47
C SER A 101 25.11 -4.02 -11.13
N GLU A 102 24.15 -3.76 -12.00
CA GLU A 102 23.19 -2.68 -11.82
C GLU A 102 21.87 -3.20 -11.22
N PRO A 103 21.13 -2.40 -10.48
CA PRO A 103 19.81 -2.76 -10.00
C PRO A 103 18.86 -3.15 -11.14
N TYR A 104 17.99 -4.12 -10.92
CA TYR A 104 16.98 -4.48 -11.91
C TYR A 104 16.01 -3.31 -12.15
N GLY A 105 15.52 -3.17 -13.38
CA GLY A 105 14.34 -2.36 -13.66
C GLY A 105 13.15 -2.83 -12.82
N ILE A 106 12.20 -1.94 -12.58
CA ILE A 106 10.96 -2.21 -11.83
C ILE A 106 9.80 -2.33 -12.81
N GLU A 107 8.86 -3.23 -12.50
CA GLU A 107 7.60 -3.37 -13.22
C GLU A 107 6.46 -3.66 -12.24
N LEU A 108 5.22 -3.34 -12.64
CA LEU A 108 3.99 -3.69 -11.93
C LEU A 108 3.13 -4.64 -12.77
N ALA A 109 2.36 -5.50 -12.11
CA ALA A 109 1.45 -6.40 -12.78
C ALA A 109 0.25 -5.67 -13.40
N GLY A 110 -0.15 -6.09 -14.60
CA GLY A 110 -1.32 -5.59 -15.31
C GLY A 110 -1.18 -4.17 -15.88
N THR A 111 -1.98 -3.89 -16.88
CA THR A 111 -2.17 -2.53 -17.41
C THR A 111 -3.37 -1.88 -16.73
N LYS A 112 -3.44 -0.56 -16.78
CA LYS A 112 -4.58 0.20 -16.25
C LYS A 112 -5.89 -0.21 -16.94
N GLU A 113 -5.85 -0.45 -18.23
CA GLU A 113 -7.00 -0.88 -19.03
C GLU A 113 -7.51 -2.26 -18.61
N GLU A 114 -6.61 -3.22 -18.35
CA GLU A 114 -6.99 -4.56 -17.86
C GLU A 114 -7.65 -4.49 -16.50
N LEU A 115 -7.10 -3.66 -15.60
CA LEU A 115 -7.65 -3.45 -14.27
C LEU A 115 -9.02 -2.76 -14.32
N MET A 116 -9.15 -1.71 -15.13
CA MET A 116 -10.42 -1.01 -15.33
C MET A 116 -11.49 -1.92 -15.96
N ALA A 117 -11.12 -2.84 -16.83
CA ALA A 117 -12.05 -3.81 -17.42
C ALA A 117 -12.69 -4.73 -16.36
N LEU A 118 -12.06 -4.92 -15.19
CA LEU A 118 -12.63 -5.62 -14.04
C LEU A 118 -13.46 -4.70 -13.13
N GLY A 119 -13.49 -3.40 -13.41
CA GLY A 119 -14.18 -2.38 -12.60
C GLY A 119 -13.34 -1.86 -11.45
N ILE A 120 -12.01 -2.10 -11.45
CA ILE A 120 -11.09 -1.51 -10.49
C ILE A 120 -11.03 0.00 -10.73
N GLN A 121 -11.07 0.76 -9.65
CA GLN A 121 -11.27 2.21 -9.65
C GLN A 121 -10.04 2.99 -9.16
N TYR A 122 -9.10 2.32 -8.50
CA TYR A 122 -7.85 2.91 -8.01
C TYR A 122 -6.83 1.80 -7.70
N ALA A 123 -5.57 2.18 -7.54
CA ALA A 123 -4.57 1.25 -7.01
C ALA A 123 -3.78 1.87 -5.84
N VAL A 124 -3.50 1.02 -4.87
CA VAL A 124 -2.46 1.23 -3.86
C VAL A 124 -1.18 0.65 -4.42
N GLY A 125 -0.13 1.45 -4.53
CA GLY A 125 1.21 0.98 -4.93
C GLY A 125 2.07 0.81 -3.70
N ALA A 126 2.53 -0.40 -3.41
CA ALA A 126 3.19 -0.71 -2.15
C ALA A 126 4.42 -1.59 -2.32
N SER A 127 5.51 -1.24 -1.64
CA SER A 127 6.76 -2.01 -1.66
C SER A 127 6.77 -3.05 -0.56
N HIS A 128 6.98 -4.34 -0.91
CA HIS A 128 6.97 -5.45 0.05
C HIS A 128 8.33 -6.13 0.19
N TRP A 129 9.16 -6.07 -0.85
CA TRP A 129 10.48 -6.71 -0.88
C TRP A 129 11.45 -5.93 -1.76
N ARG A 130 12.71 -6.27 -1.64
CA ARG A 130 13.74 -5.71 -2.52
C ARG A 130 13.66 -6.32 -3.90
N VAL A 131 13.87 -5.50 -4.93
CA VAL A 131 13.89 -5.91 -6.34
C VAL A 131 15.23 -5.63 -7.03
N ASP A 132 16.17 -5.01 -6.31
CA ASP A 132 17.49 -4.62 -6.83
C ASP A 132 18.54 -5.74 -6.78
N VAL A 133 18.31 -6.78 -5.97
CA VAL A 133 19.27 -7.86 -5.73
C VAL A 133 18.67 -9.23 -6.03
N PRO A 134 19.50 -10.19 -6.49
CA PRO A 134 19.06 -11.56 -6.78
C PRO A 134 18.69 -12.36 -5.53
N ASP A 135 19.33 -12.09 -4.39
CA ASP A 135 19.15 -12.83 -3.14
C ASP A 135 18.54 -11.97 -2.05
N MET A 136 17.29 -12.26 -1.71
CA MET A 136 16.55 -11.58 -0.64
C MET A 136 17.07 -11.87 0.77
N ASN A 137 17.97 -12.85 0.93
CA ASN A 137 18.55 -13.21 2.23
C ASN A 137 19.82 -12.41 2.55
N LEU A 138 20.33 -11.62 1.63
CA LEU A 138 21.47 -10.76 1.90
C LEU A 138 21.06 -9.69 2.91
N LYS A 139 21.71 -9.72 4.08
CA LYS A 139 21.67 -8.60 5.04
C LYS A 139 22.51 -7.47 4.47
N ASP A 140 21.90 -6.63 3.70
CA ASP A 140 22.54 -5.41 3.27
C ASP A 140 22.55 -4.37 4.39
N SER A 141 23.41 -3.36 4.23
CA SER A 141 23.42 -2.20 5.08
C SER A 141 22.08 -1.46 5.01
N ASP A 142 21.69 -0.78 6.10
CA ASP A 142 20.49 0.08 6.13
C ASP A 142 20.48 1.07 4.96
N GLU A 143 21.66 1.59 4.60
CA GLU A 143 21.82 2.50 3.47
C GLU A 143 21.39 1.88 2.12
N ALA A 144 21.77 0.65 1.85
CA ALA A 144 21.36 -0.05 0.62
C ALA A 144 19.86 -0.30 0.58
N GLN A 145 19.27 -0.64 1.73
CA GLN A 145 17.84 -0.85 1.87
C GLN A 145 17.07 0.46 1.70
N ILE A 146 17.51 1.56 2.34
CA ILE A 146 16.91 2.89 2.20
C ILE A 146 16.92 3.33 0.74
N ARG A 147 18.05 3.17 0.02
CA ARG A 147 18.15 3.51 -1.41
C ARG A 147 17.17 2.71 -2.25
N GLU A 148 17.03 1.41 -2.00
CA GLU A 148 16.12 0.56 -2.76
C GLU A 148 14.66 0.91 -2.47
N TRP A 149 14.29 1.18 -1.20
CA TRP A 149 12.93 1.63 -0.87
C TRP A 149 12.62 2.97 -1.49
N HIS A 150 13.54 3.92 -1.42
CA HIS A 150 13.37 5.21 -2.09
C HIS A 150 13.16 5.03 -3.60
N ARG A 151 13.97 4.20 -4.25
CA ARG A 151 13.85 3.92 -5.69
C ARG A 151 12.48 3.34 -6.06
N GLN A 152 11.98 2.38 -5.28
CA GLN A 152 10.66 1.79 -5.51
C GLN A 152 9.54 2.80 -5.28
N GLN A 153 9.61 3.59 -4.22
CA GLN A 153 8.61 4.62 -3.93
C GLN A 153 8.59 5.72 -5.00
N MET A 154 9.74 6.14 -5.50
CA MET A 154 9.84 7.07 -6.61
C MET A 154 9.21 6.50 -7.89
N TYR A 155 9.45 5.22 -8.18
CA TYR A 155 8.79 4.53 -9.29
C TYR A 155 7.26 4.53 -9.11
N LEU A 156 6.76 4.14 -7.94
CA LEU A 156 5.32 4.12 -7.62
C LEU A 156 4.70 5.52 -7.68
N ALA A 157 5.39 6.54 -7.19
CA ALA A 157 4.92 7.93 -7.25
C ALA A 157 4.77 8.44 -8.69
N CYS A 158 5.56 7.93 -9.64
CA CYS A 158 5.52 8.33 -11.05
C CYS A 158 4.62 7.44 -11.93
N ASP A 159 4.24 6.23 -11.48
CA ASP A 159 3.42 5.32 -12.27
C ASP A 159 1.96 5.78 -12.32
N ASP A 160 1.36 5.85 -13.52
CA ASP A 160 0.00 6.37 -13.72
C ASP A 160 -1.11 5.43 -13.23
N ARG A 161 -0.79 4.16 -12.96
CA ARG A 161 -1.69 3.19 -12.33
C ARG A 161 -1.86 3.47 -10.84
N VAL A 162 -0.84 3.98 -10.16
CA VAL A 162 -0.87 4.20 -8.71
C VAL A 162 -1.68 5.45 -8.37
N THR A 163 -2.65 5.31 -7.49
CA THR A 163 -3.44 6.41 -6.92
C THR A 163 -2.94 6.78 -5.52
N ILE A 164 -2.64 5.77 -4.71
CA ILE A 164 -2.19 5.90 -3.33
C ILE A 164 -0.82 5.24 -3.21
N LEU A 165 0.18 5.95 -2.68
CA LEU A 165 1.41 5.31 -2.21
C LEU A 165 1.11 4.61 -0.88
N GLY A 166 1.09 3.28 -0.90
CA GLY A 166 0.80 2.42 0.26
C GLY A 166 1.99 2.34 1.20
N HIS A 167 1.73 2.29 2.50
CA HIS A 167 2.67 2.14 3.62
C HIS A 167 4.12 2.59 3.31
N PRO A 168 4.33 3.88 2.96
CA PRO A 168 5.65 4.37 2.59
C PRO A 168 6.70 4.04 3.66
N TRP A 169 7.88 3.61 3.22
CA TRP A 169 8.98 3.17 4.08
C TRP A 169 8.69 1.91 4.93
N ALA A 170 7.51 1.30 4.82
CA ALA A 170 7.26 0.03 5.46
C ALA A 170 8.01 -1.08 4.73
N CYS A 171 8.66 -1.92 5.50
CA CYS A 171 9.04 -3.24 5.06
C CYS A 171 8.53 -4.28 6.05
N ASN A 172 8.41 -5.50 5.59
CA ASN A 172 7.83 -6.60 6.36
C ASN A 172 8.48 -6.85 7.74
N ASN A 173 9.67 -6.30 7.97
CA ASN A 173 10.42 -6.49 9.19
C ASN A 173 11.00 -5.18 9.71
N THR A 174 10.33 -4.06 9.54
CA THR A 174 10.70 -2.77 10.10
C THR A 174 12.10 -2.75 10.72
N TRP A 175 13.07 -2.48 9.92
CA TRP A 175 14.46 -2.42 10.39
C TRP A 175 14.78 -1.08 11.04
N PHE A 176 13.92 -0.10 10.85
CA PHE A 176 14.15 1.22 11.43
C PHE A 176 13.61 1.28 12.84
N GLU A 177 14.47 1.17 13.83
CA GLU A 177 14.15 1.61 15.20
C GLU A 177 14.12 3.14 15.27
N ASP A 178 14.92 3.79 14.44
CA ASP A 178 15.05 5.24 14.28
C ASP A 178 14.83 5.65 12.82
N PHE A 179 13.69 6.28 12.54
CA PHE A 179 13.34 6.71 11.20
C PHE A 179 14.18 7.89 10.68
N SER A 180 14.88 8.60 11.59
CA SER A 180 15.77 9.72 11.24
C SER A 180 17.00 9.32 10.41
N ILE A 181 17.26 8.00 10.30
CA ILE A 181 18.33 7.50 9.41
C ILE A 181 18.00 7.69 7.92
N VAL A 182 16.74 7.88 7.57
CA VAL A 182 16.33 8.19 6.19
C VAL A 182 16.70 9.64 5.87
N PRO A 183 17.53 9.89 4.83
CA PRO A 183 17.93 11.24 4.47
C PRO A 183 16.74 12.16 4.16
N ALA A 184 16.74 13.37 4.73
CA ALA A 184 15.68 14.36 4.49
C ALA A 184 15.51 14.70 2.99
N SER A 185 16.59 14.66 2.20
CA SER A 185 16.52 14.86 0.75
C SER A 185 15.64 13.83 0.04
N MET A 186 15.63 12.58 0.53
CA MET A 186 14.77 11.52 -0.03
C MET A 186 13.30 11.78 0.28
N HIS A 187 13.00 12.36 1.45
CA HIS A 187 11.63 12.79 1.76
C HIS A 187 11.20 13.96 0.88
N ASP A 188 12.08 14.95 0.63
CA ASP A 188 11.78 16.07 -0.27
C ASP A 188 11.60 15.61 -1.72
N GLU A 189 12.43 14.71 -2.23
CA GLU A 189 12.30 14.12 -3.56
C GLU A 189 10.99 13.34 -3.72
N LEU A 190 10.65 12.51 -2.74
CA LEU A 190 9.40 11.76 -2.74
C LEU A 190 8.19 12.71 -2.70
N ALA A 191 8.23 13.72 -1.84
CA ALA A 191 7.17 14.72 -1.74
C ALA A 191 6.96 15.46 -3.07
N ALA A 192 8.05 15.86 -3.75
CA ALA A 192 7.97 16.49 -5.05
C ALA A 192 7.32 15.59 -6.11
N ALA A 193 7.74 14.32 -6.19
CA ALA A 193 7.18 13.35 -7.13
C ALA A 193 5.68 13.09 -6.88
N LEU A 194 5.28 12.96 -5.61
CA LEU A 194 3.87 12.75 -5.23
C LEU A 194 2.99 13.95 -5.62
N LEU A 195 3.47 15.17 -5.38
CA LEU A 195 2.76 16.40 -5.76
C LEU A 195 2.64 16.52 -7.28
N GLU A 196 3.73 16.35 -8.01
CA GLU A 196 3.77 16.47 -9.48
C GLU A 196 2.79 15.49 -10.14
N ASN A 197 2.67 14.28 -9.59
CA ASN A 197 1.81 13.24 -10.12
C ASN A 197 0.44 13.16 -9.43
N GLY A 198 0.13 14.08 -8.51
CA GLY A 198 -1.16 14.20 -7.84
C GLY A 198 -1.56 12.95 -7.06
N LYS A 199 -0.61 12.29 -6.39
CA LYS A 199 -0.81 11.07 -5.62
C LYS A 199 -1.29 11.35 -4.21
N TYR A 200 -1.99 10.36 -3.65
CA TYR A 200 -2.26 10.27 -2.22
C TYR A 200 -1.16 9.47 -1.52
N VAL A 201 -1.03 9.67 -0.20
CA VAL A 201 -0.17 8.84 0.65
C VAL A 201 -1.01 8.16 1.72
N GLU A 202 -0.72 6.92 1.96
CA GLU A 202 -1.37 6.14 3.00
C GLU A 202 -0.74 6.39 4.37
N CYS A 203 -1.56 6.71 5.35
CA CYS A 203 -1.29 6.47 6.75
C CYS A 203 -1.68 5.02 7.07
N ASN A 204 -0.73 4.09 6.99
CA ASN A 204 -0.97 2.69 7.29
C ASN A 204 -0.91 2.44 8.79
N VAL A 205 -1.95 1.80 9.33
CA VAL A 205 -2.04 1.52 10.78
C VAL A 205 -0.94 0.58 11.27
N GLY A 206 -0.43 -0.29 10.41
CA GLY A 206 0.64 -1.22 10.73
C GLY A 206 1.94 -0.53 11.19
N MET A 207 2.15 0.71 10.75
CA MET A 207 3.32 1.51 11.14
C MET A 207 3.25 2.01 12.59
N PHE A 208 2.08 1.95 13.22
CA PHE A 208 1.84 2.41 14.59
C PHE A 208 1.59 1.25 15.59
N VAL A 209 1.84 0.03 15.18
CA VAL A 209 1.68 -1.14 16.07
C VAL A 209 2.85 -1.23 17.02
N ASP A 210 2.57 -1.50 18.30
CA ASP A 210 3.57 -1.75 19.32
C ASP A 210 4.38 -3.02 18.98
N ARG A 211 5.68 -2.93 19.20
CA ARG A 211 6.62 -4.05 19.07
C ARG A 211 7.34 -4.26 20.39
N ASP A 212 7.68 -5.49 20.69
CA ASP A 212 8.29 -5.85 21.98
C ASP A 212 9.60 -5.11 22.31
N THR A 213 10.31 -4.59 21.31
CA THR A 213 11.56 -3.85 21.46
C THR A 213 11.42 -2.36 21.17
N ASP A 214 10.21 -1.87 20.95
CA ASP A 214 9.97 -0.54 20.41
C ASP A 214 9.96 0.52 21.52
N THR A 215 10.81 1.53 21.39
CA THR A 215 10.86 2.71 22.29
C THR A 215 9.76 3.73 22.00
N GLY A 216 8.97 3.54 20.94
CA GLY A 216 7.99 4.50 20.43
C GLY A 216 8.58 5.60 19.53
N ILE A 217 9.90 5.69 19.43
CA ILE A 217 10.59 6.72 18.63
C ILE A 217 10.15 6.66 17.16
N PHE A 218 10.19 5.47 16.57
CA PHE A 218 9.81 5.28 15.17
C PHE A 218 8.41 5.80 14.88
N ARG A 219 7.42 5.47 15.71
CA ARG A 219 6.00 5.86 15.49
C ARG A 219 5.81 7.36 15.51
N HIS A 220 6.49 8.05 16.43
CA HIS A 220 6.44 9.50 16.51
C HIS A 220 7.09 10.15 15.28
N GLN A 221 8.30 9.71 14.90
CA GLN A 221 9.00 10.18 13.71
C GLN A 221 8.23 9.88 12.42
N TYR A 222 7.54 8.73 12.35
CA TYR A 222 6.71 8.39 11.20
C TYR A 222 5.47 9.28 11.12
N ALA A 223 4.86 9.64 12.25
CA ALA A 223 3.79 10.62 12.30
C ALA A 223 4.29 12.03 11.86
N GLU A 224 5.50 12.42 12.27
CA GLU A 224 6.14 13.67 11.79
C GLU A 224 6.37 13.65 10.27
N PHE A 225 6.81 12.51 9.72
CA PHE A 225 6.95 12.36 8.27
C PHE A 225 5.61 12.50 7.53
N LEU A 226 4.54 11.88 8.02
CA LEU A 226 3.21 12.07 7.44
C LEU A 226 2.74 13.53 7.56
N ARG A 227 3.03 14.19 8.68
CA ARG A 227 2.73 15.61 8.87
C ARG A 227 3.51 16.50 7.90
N PHE A 228 4.79 16.21 7.70
CA PHE A 228 5.62 16.87 6.69
C PHE A 228 5.00 16.76 5.29
N LEU A 229 4.57 15.57 4.86
CA LEU A 229 3.92 15.38 3.56
C LEU A 229 2.60 16.18 3.46
N PHE A 230 1.79 16.15 4.52
CA PHE A 230 0.54 16.90 4.58
C PHE A 230 0.77 18.41 4.46
N GLU A 231 1.77 18.95 5.14
CA GLU A 231 2.15 20.37 5.07
C GLU A 231 2.70 20.80 3.70
N LYS A 232 3.26 19.87 2.94
CA LYS A 232 3.62 20.06 1.53
C LYS A 232 2.39 20.08 0.61
N GLY A 233 1.19 19.74 1.11
CA GLY A 233 -0.05 19.69 0.35
C GLY A 233 -0.38 18.33 -0.26
N ILE A 234 0.31 17.27 0.16
CA ILE A 234 0.02 15.90 -0.26
C ILE A 234 -1.17 15.39 0.56
N PRO A 235 -2.25 14.92 -0.09
CA PRO A 235 -3.40 14.38 0.62
C PRO A 235 -3.04 13.05 1.29
N ILE A 236 -3.35 12.94 2.59
CA ILE A 236 -3.13 11.73 3.37
C ILE A 236 -4.43 10.94 3.45
N THR A 237 -4.42 9.68 3.05
CA THR A 237 -5.52 8.72 3.25
C THR A 237 -5.19 7.80 4.42
N TYR A 238 -6.15 6.98 4.82
CA TYR A 238 -5.95 5.94 5.82
C TYR A 238 -6.12 4.56 5.20
N GLY A 239 -5.27 3.62 5.62
CA GLY A 239 -5.36 2.22 5.31
C GLY A 239 -5.11 1.35 6.54
N SER A 240 -6.01 0.40 6.81
CA SER A 240 -5.80 -0.58 7.87
C SER A 240 -4.89 -1.71 7.44
N ASP A 241 -4.80 -1.96 6.16
CA ASP A 241 -4.10 -3.10 5.58
C ASP A 241 -4.56 -4.42 6.26
N CYS A 242 -5.89 -4.49 6.44
CA CYS A 242 -6.51 -5.54 7.22
C CYS A 242 -6.54 -6.86 6.46
N HIS A 243 -5.89 -7.88 7.01
CA HIS A 243 -5.89 -9.26 6.52
C HIS A 243 -6.79 -10.21 7.35
N GLY A 244 -7.61 -9.64 8.25
CA GLY A 244 -8.68 -10.36 8.92
C GLY A 244 -8.30 -11.14 10.19
N LYS A 245 -7.44 -10.57 11.07
CA LYS A 245 -7.19 -11.13 12.39
C LYS A 245 -6.88 -10.07 13.43
N PRO A 246 -7.38 -10.27 14.66
CA PRO A 246 -8.65 -10.90 15.05
C PRO A 246 -9.84 -9.98 14.83
N ASP A 247 -9.60 -8.65 14.67
CA ASP A 247 -10.62 -7.63 14.53
C ASP A 247 -10.66 -7.08 13.10
N PRO A 248 -11.80 -7.17 12.41
CA PRO A 248 -11.96 -6.52 11.11
C PRO A 248 -11.69 -5.02 11.23
N ILE A 249 -10.85 -4.50 10.30
CA ILE A 249 -10.55 -3.06 10.19
C ILE A 249 -9.86 -2.46 11.44
N TYR A 250 -9.36 -3.27 12.34
CA TYR A 250 -8.49 -2.92 13.46
C TYR A 250 -8.84 -1.60 14.22
N PRO A 251 -10.01 -1.51 14.89
CA PRO A 251 -10.43 -0.28 15.57
C PRO A 251 -9.43 0.20 16.63
N ASP A 252 -8.87 -0.72 17.41
CA ASP A 252 -7.90 -0.36 18.47
C ASP A 252 -6.58 0.13 17.89
N LYS A 253 -6.11 -0.47 16.79
CA LYS A 253 -4.91 -0.01 16.08
C LYS A 253 -5.13 1.38 15.50
N ARG A 254 -6.32 1.66 14.94
CA ARG A 254 -6.69 2.98 14.42
C ARG A 254 -6.66 4.05 15.53
N MET A 255 -7.17 3.73 16.71
CA MET A 255 -7.11 4.63 17.85
C MET A 255 -5.68 4.84 18.37
N ASN A 256 -4.85 3.81 18.32
CA ASN A 256 -3.44 3.92 18.69
C ASN A 256 -2.68 4.83 17.72
N ALA A 257 -2.86 4.64 16.42
CA ALA A 257 -2.27 5.53 15.40
C ALA A 257 -2.70 6.99 15.60
N TRP A 258 -3.98 7.22 15.91
CA TRP A 258 -4.52 8.57 16.12
C TRP A 258 -3.80 9.35 17.22
N LYS A 259 -3.35 8.71 18.30
CA LYS A 259 -2.60 9.38 19.37
C LYS A 259 -1.34 10.05 18.84
N TYR A 260 -0.53 9.33 18.07
CA TYR A 260 0.71 9.87 17.49
C TYR A 260 0.42 10.96 16.45
N LEU A 261 -0.60 10.78 15.64
CA LEU A 261 -1.01 11.74 14.62
C LEU A 261 -1.51 13.06 15.27
N GLU A 262 -2.29 12.97 16.35
CA GLU A 262 -2.78 14.15 17.07
C GLU A 262 -1.64 14.92 17.75
N GLU A 263 -0.64 14.23 18.29
CA GLU A 263 0.57 14.83 18.88
C GLU A 263 1.34 15.70 17.88
N VAL A 264 1.45 15.27 16.64
CA VAL A 264 2.11 16.04 15.56
C VAL A 264 1.19 17.01 14.85
N GLY A 265 -0.02 17.20 15.35
CA GLY A 265 -0.93 18.27 14.95
C GLY A 265 -1.99 17.91 13.89
N PHE A 266 -2.18 16.64 13.56
CA PHE A 266 -3.36 16.24 12.76
C PHE A 266 -4.66 16.53 13.50
N ARG A 267 -5.69 16.90 12.76
CA ARG A 267 -7.03 17.20 13.26
C ARG A 267 -8.08 16.31 12.57
N ASP A 268 -9.24 16.25 13.16
CA ASP A 268 -10.42 15.65 12.51
C ASP A 268 -10.68 16.35 11.18
N GLY A 269 -10.74 15.61 10.10
CA GLY A 269 -10.94 16.14 8.75
C GLY A 269 -9.66 16.37 7.92
N ASP A 270 -8.46 16.20 8.48
CA ASP A 270 -7.21 16.30 7.71
C ASP A 270 -6.96 15.09 6.80
N PHE A 271 -7.64 13.98 7.08
CA PHE A 271 -7.58 12.79 6.22
C PHE A 271 -8.49 12.92 5.02
N SER A 272 -7.91 12.67 3.85
CA SER A 272 -8.60 12.79 2.56
C SER A 272 -9.40 11.54 2.22
N GLU A 273 -10.62 11.75 1.75
CA GLU A 273 -11.39 10.74 1.04
C GLU A 273 -10.88 10.63 -0.40
N LEU A 274 -11.01 9.44 -1.02
CA LEU A 274 -10.76 9.32 -2.45
C LEU A 274 -11.84 10.06 -3.24
N SER A 275 -11.46 11.18 -3.83
CA SER A 275 -12.37 11.98 -4.66
C SER A 275 -12.69 11.29 -6.00
N GLN A 276 -13.88 11.54 -6.55
CA GLN A 276 -14.36 10.89 -7.77
C GLN A 276 -13.46 11.15 -8.99
N ASP A 277 -12.81 12.30 -9.06
CA ASP A 277 -11.89 12.67 -10.12
C ASP A 277 -10.54 11.93 -10.06
N LYS A 278 -10.25 11.30 -8.94
CA LYS A 278 -9.05 10.46 -8.74
C LYS A 278 -9.33 8.97 -8.95
N LEU A 279 -10.59 8.59 -9.00
CA LEU A 279 -10.96 7.23 -9.39
C LEU A 279 -10.84 7.07 -10.90
N TRP A 280 -10.36 5.94 -11.35
CA TRP A 280 -10.35 5.58 -12.76
C TRP A 280 -11.78 5.45 -13.28
N GLN A 281 -12.03 5.99 -14.48
CA GLN A 281 -13.36 6.06 -15.10
C GLN A 281 -13.44 5.16 -16.32
#